data_045f22f6fcd1e62d2ea9a3e4861f24ff
#
_entry.id   045f22f6fcd1e62d2ea9a3e4861f24ff
#
_cell.length_a   1.000
_cell.length_b   1.000
_cell.length_c   1.000
_cell.angle_alpha   90.00
_cell.angle_beta   90.00
_cell.angle_gamma   90.00
#
_symmetry.space_group_name_H-M   'P 1'
#
loop_
_entity.id
_entity.type
_entity.pdbx_description
1 polymer ?
#
loop_
_entity_poly.entity_id
_entity_poly.type
_entity_poly.pdbx_seq_one_letter_code
_entity_poly.pdbx_strand_id
1 'polypeptide(L)'
;MLPRMFWYVLLLAVCIAPGTPARAAEAYQVSTISSLLAGGYDGATTIGEMLRHGNFGLGTFNGVDGEMIVLDGQVYRATVDGQAHLVDPSELTPFAVVVAFQPQSSMAVTGGQSLEQLEAALDALPYSAARIFAARVEGKFQTIQIRSEPKQTPPYRPLVEVIKTEQVVHTLSDVQGTLIGFRFPVAASSVNVAGWHFHFLSADKMRGGHVLALTTGDGQALVQEISDLRITFPASGPASSASPESIKAVERAGAKSSE
;
A
#
# COMPACT_ATOMS: atom_id res chain seq x y z
N MET A 1 -18.82 45.14 65.85
CA MET A 1 -19.61 44.54 64.73
C MET A 1 -18.70 44.39 63.55
N LEU A 2 -18.18 43.14 63.25
CA LEU A 2 -17.41 42.85 62.06
C LEU A 2 -18.33 42.20 61.00
N PRO A 3 -18.25 42.57 59.71
CA PRO A 3 -19.04 41.94 58.67
C PRO A 3 -18.42 40.57 58.29
N ARG A 4 -19.29 39.55 58.25
CA ARG A 4 -18.97 38.22 57.73
C ARG A 4 -18.89 38.26 56.19
N MET A 5 -17.66 38.03 55.65
CA MET A 5 -17.43 37.90 54.23
C MET A 5 -17.73 36.46 53.82
N PHE A 6 -18.80 36.25 53.03
CA PHE A 6 -19.14 34.96 52.39
C PHE A 6 -18.30 34.77 51.14
N TRP A 7 -17.45 33.73 51.13
CA TRP A 7 -16.75 33.28 49.95
C TRP A 7 -17.64 32.31 49.20
N TYR A 8 -18.08 32.68 47.98
CA TYR A 8 -18.72 31.78 47.05
C TYR A 8 -17.66 31.04 46.28
N VAL A 9 -17.55 29.71 46.52
CA VAL A 9 -16.72 28.84 45.72
C VAL A 9 -17.52 28.46 44.46
N LEU A 10 -17.11 29.00 43.34
CA LEU A 10 -17.66 28.65 42.02
C LEU A 10 -17.08 27.31 41.58
N LEU A 11 -17.83 26.21 41.72
CA LEU A 11 -17.47 24.90 41.15
C LEU A 11 -17.67 24.93 39.65
N LEU A 12 -16.56 25.04 38.87
CA LEU A 12 -16.57 24.83 37.44
C LEU A 12 -16.73 23.33 37.18
N ALA A 13 -17.90 22.89 36.74
CA ALA A 13 -18.13 21.54 36.25
C ALA A 13 -17.48 21.43 34.85
N VAL A 14 -16.31 20.78 34.75
CA VAL A 14 -15.72 20.41 33.47
C VAL A 14 -16.53 19.24 32.91
N CYS A 15 -17.42 19.51 31.96
CA CYS A 15 -18.06 18.48 31.16
C CYS A 15 -17.01 17.85 30.24
N ILE A 16 -16.47 16.70 30.61
CA ILE A 16 -15.70 15.83 29.72
C ILE A 16 -16.73 15.22 28.77
N ALA A 17 -16.84 15.75 27.56
CA ALA A 17 -17.61 15.11 26.51
C ALA A 17 -17.00 13.72 26.23
N PRO A 18 -17.80 12.64 26.19
CA PRO A 18 -17.28 11.33 25.81
C PRO A 18 -16.72 11.47 24.40
N GLY A 19 -15.41 11.19 24.24
CA GLY A 19 -14.76 11.14 22.95
C GLY A 19 -15.54 10.14 22.08
N THR A 20 -15.95 10.55 20.88
CA THR A 20 -16.47 9.63 19.88
C THR A 20 -15.50 8.48 19.73
N PRO A 21 -15.94 7.21 19.84
CA PRO A 21 -15.05 6.07 19.63
C PRO A 21 -14.41 6.24 18.25
N ALA A 22 -13.07 6.15 18.20
CA ALA A 22 -12.35 6.20 16.95
C ALA A 22 -12.96 5.11 16.05
N ARG A 23 -13.50 5.52 14.90
CA ARG A 23 -14.07 4.58 13.93
C ARG A 23 -12.95 3.60 13.55
N ALA A 24 -13.25 2.30 13.63
CA ALA A 24 -12.34 1.26 13.18
C ALA A 24 -11.86 1.58 11.75
N ALA A 25 -10.56 1.51 11.54
CA ALA A 25 -10.00 1.79 10.22
C ALA A 25 -10.35 0.63 9.28
N GLU A 26 -11.06 0.94 8.19
CA GLU A 26 -11.44 -0.01 7.15
C GLU A 26 -10.60 0.21 5.89
N ALA A 27 -9.96 -0.85 5.39
CA ALA A 27 -9.44 -0.87 4.04
C ALA A 27 -10.51 -1.36 3.06
N TYR A 28 -10.49 -0.82 1.85
CA TYR A 28 -11.31 -1.29 0.74
C TYR A 28 -10.42 -1.96 -0.30
N GLN A 29 -10.84 -3.14 -0.76
CA GLN A 29 -10.11 -3.90 -1.75
C GLN A 29 -11.00 -4.30 -2.92
N VAL A 30 -10.48 -4.18 -4.12
CA VAL A 30 -11.07 -4.72 -5.35
C VAL A 30 -10.45 -6.09 -5.61
N SER A 31 -11.28 -7.13 -5.70
CA SER A 31 -10.89 -8.52 -5.98
C SER A 31 -9.90 -9.12 -4.95
N THR A 32 -9.22 -10.19 -5.33
CA THR A 32 -8.21 -10.87 -4.52
C THR A 32 -6.92 -11.05 -5.30
N ILE A 33 -5.80 -11.14 -4.59
CA ILE A 33 -4.51 -11.44 -5.20
C ILE A 33 -4.53 -12.80 -5.90
N SER A 34 -5.26 -13.80 -5.36
CA SER A 34 -5.42 -15.10 -5.99
C SER A 34 -6.09 -15.02 -7.37
N SER A 35 -7.08 -14.13 -7.53
CA SER A 35 -7.72 -13.87 -8.84
C SER A 35 -6.75 -13.22 -9.81
N LEU A 36 -6.02 -12.20 -9.37
CA LEU A 36 -5.02 -11.52 -10.19
C LEU A 36 -3.94 -12.50 -10.65
N LEU A 37 -3.39 -13.32 -9.77
CA LEU A 37 -2.36 -14.31 -10.10
C LEU A 37 -2.80 -15.32 -11.14
N ALA A 38 -4.09 -15.64 -11.19
CA ALA A 38 -4.66 -16.57 -12.16
C ALA A 38 -5.03 -15.93 -13.52
N GLY A 39 -4.69 -14.66 -13.74
CA GLY A 39 -5.02 -13.95 -14.97
C GLY A 39 -6.34 -13.17 -14.92
N GLY A 40 -6.88 -12.91 -13.75
CA GLY A 40 -8.06 -12.05 -13.56
C GLY A 40 -7.73 -10.57 -13.76
N TYR A 41 -7.46 -10.17 -15.00
CA TYR A 41 -6.92 -8.85 -15.35
C TYR A 41 -7.97 -7.84 -15.82
N ASP A 42 -9.23 -8.26 -15.94
CA ASP A 42 -10.33 -7.37 -16.28
C ASP A 42 -11.18 -7.07 -15.03
N GLY A 43 -11.13 -5.82 -14.58
CA GLY A 43 -11.97 -5.29 -13.51
C GLY A 43 -13.06 -4.37 -14.06
N ALA A 44 -14.10 -4.15 -13.26
CA ALA A 44 -15.22 -3.26 -13.57
C ALA A 44 -15.29 -2.04 -12.61
N THR A 45 -14.46 -2.01 -11.57
CA THR A 45 -14.40 -0.90 -10.63
C THR A 45 -13.58 0.24 -11.22
N THR A 46 -14.16 1.43 -11.30
CA THR A 46 -13.42 2.62 -11.73
C THR A 46 -12.48 3.13 -10.63
N ILE A 47 -11.42 3.81 -11.03
CA ILE A 47 -10.51 4.50 -10.10
C ILE A 47 -11.29 5.51 -9.25
N GLY A 48 -12.24 6.24 -9.84
CA GLY A 48 -13.09 7.19 -9.12
C GLY A 48 -13.98 6.53 -8.05
N GLU A 49 -14.49 5.31 -8.31
CA GLU A 49 -15.23 4.53 -7.29
C GLU A 49 -14.31 4.09 -6.16
N MET A 50 -13.14 3.56 -6.49
CA MET A 50 -12.15 3.12 -5.50
C MET A 50 -11.73 4.28 -4.57
N LEU A 51 -11.46 5.46 -5.12
CA LEU A 51 -11.05 6.66 -4.35
C LEU A 51 -12.10 7.16 -3.36
N ARG A 52 -13.38 6.78 -3.49
CA ARG A 52 -14.39 7.07 -2.46
C ARG A 52 -14.15 6.35 -1.14
N HIS A 53 -13.31 5.32 -1.15
CA HIS A 53 -12.99 4.48 0.00
C HIS A 53 -11.63 4.78 0.64
N GLY A 54 -10.76 5.51 -0.06
CA GLY A 54 -9.44 5.82 0.48
C GLY A 54 -8.62 6.74 -0.42
N ASN A 55 -7.61 7.36 0.18
CA ASN A 55 -6.71 8.31 -0.46
C ASN A 55 -5.25 7.80 -0.50
N PHE A 56 -5.01 6.58 -0.04
CA PHE A 56 -3.70 5.95 0.04
C PHE A 56 -3.85 4.47 -0.32
N GLY A 57 -3.01 3.95 -1.23
CA GLY A 57 -3.18 2.59 -1.70
C GLY A 57 -2.23 2.16 -2.81
N LEU A 58 -2.39 0.91 -3.24
CA LEU A 58 -1.64 0.32 -4.34
C LEU A 58 -2.50 -0.73 -5.08
N GLY A 59 -2.05 -1.14 -6.26
CA GLY A 59 -2.74 -2.12 -7.10
C GLY A 59 -2.19 -2.12 -8.52
N THR A 60 -3.06 -2.43 -9.50
CA THR A 60 -2.75 -2.39 -10.93
C THR A 60 -3.96 -1.96 -11.75
N PHE A 61 -3.83 -1.88 -13.05
CA PHE A 61 -4.87 -1.50 -14.01
C PHE A 61 -5.29 -2.69 -14.87
N ASN A 62 -6.42 -2.57 -15.58
CA ASN A 62 -6.88 -3.64 -16.49
C ASN A 62 -5.78 -4.05 -17.48
N GLY A 63 -5.64 -5.36 -17.62
CA GLY A 63 -4.54 -5.95 -18.38
C GLY A 63 -3.21 -5.96 -17.65
N VAL A 64 -3.16 -5.73 -16.32
CA VAL A 64 -1.92 -5.50 -15.54
C VAL A 64 -1.03 -4.43 -16.18
N ASP A 65 -1.65 -3.34 -16.65
CA ASP A 65 -1.00 -2.25 -17.38
C ASP A 65 -0.26 -1.31 -16.42
N GLY A 66 0.85 -1.80 -15.90
CA GLY A 66 1.67 -1.05 -14.94
C GLY A 66 1.19 -1.11 -13.50
N GLU A 67 1.97 -0.50 -12.62
CA GLU A 67 1.75 -0.51 -11.17
C GLU A 67 0.95 0.73 -10.74
N MET A 68 -0.09 0.50 -9.92
CA MET A 68 -0.91 1.59 -9.38
C MET A 68 -0.33 2.09 -8.05
N ILE A 69 -0.23 3.41 -7.94
CA ILE A 69 0.20 4.10 -6.73
C ILE A 69 -0.86 5.14 -6.39
N VAL A 70 -1.47 5.04 -5.20
CA VAL A 70 -2.44 6.02 -4.69
C VAL A 70 -1.79 6.77 -3.55
N LEU A 71 -1.58 8.07 -3.74
CA LEU A 71 -0.99 8.95 -2.74
C LEU A 71 -1.77 10.27 -2.67
N ASP A 72 -2.25 10.60 -1.47
CA ASP A 72 -3.00 11.82 -1.17
C ASP A 72 -4.22 12.02 -2.11
N GLY A 73 -4.90 10.91 -2.48
CA GLY A 73 -6.07 10.92 -3.34
C GLY A 73 -5.79 11.07 -4.84
N GLN A 74 -4.53 11.12 -5.23
CA GLN A 74 -4.11 11.06 -6.62
C GLN A 74 -3.64 9.65 -6.99
N VAL A 75 -3.94 9.21 -8.20
CA VAL A 75 -3.56 7.88 -8.70
C VAL A 75 -2.54 8.03 -9.81
N TYR A 76 -1.44 7.31 -9.69
CA TYR A 76 -0.37 7.26 -10.66
C TYR A 76 -0.23 5.84 -11.20
N ARG A 77 -0.02 5.73 -12.51
CA ARG A 77 0.41 4.51 -13.18
C ARG A 77 1.91 4.55 -13.39
N ALA A 78 2.63 3.61 -12.83
CA ALA A 78 4.03 3.41 -13.15
C ALA A 78 4.15 2.39 -14.29
N THR A 79 4.65 2.83 -15.43
CA THR A 79 4.76 2.07 -16.67
C THR A 79 6.12 1.37 -16.81
N VAL A 80 6.26 0.48 -17.79
CA VAL A 80 7.47 -0.33 -18.01
C VAL A 80 8.74 0.49 -18.27
N ASP A 81 8.62 1.74 -18.67
CA ASP A 81 9.76 2.67 -18.80
C ASP A 81 10.17 3.29 -17.45
N GLY A 82 9.50 2.87 -16.36
CA GLY A 82 9.73 3.35 -15.00
C GLY A 82 9.22 4.76 -14.75
N GLN A 83 8.44 5.34 -15.68
CA GLN A 83 7.80 6.63 -15.49
C GLN A 83 6.46 6.49 -14.79
N ALA A 84 6.05 7.53 -14.08
CA ALA A 84 4.76 7.61 -13.41
C ALA A 84 3.89 8.69 -14.04
N HIS A 85 2.63 8.37 -14.33
CA HIS A 85 1.67 9.24 -14.99
C HIS A 85 0.38 9.34 -14.17
N LEU A 86 -0.20 10.53 -14.07
CA LEU A 86 -1.55 10.70 -13.50
C LEU A 86 -2.58 9.92 -14.33
N VAL A 87 -3.54 9.32 -13.62
CA VAL A 87 -4.55 8.44 -14.21
C VAL A 87 -5.92 9.12 -14.18
N ASP A 88 -6.69 8.94 -15.25
CA ASP A 88 -8.08 9.40 -15.31
C ASP A 88 -8.96 8.56 -14.36
N PRO A 89 -9.86 9.17 -13.57
CA PRO A 89 -10.76 8.46 -12.66
C PRO A 89 -11.73 7.48 -13.33
N SER A 90 -11.93 7.56 -14.64
CA SER A 90 -12.76 6.62 -15.42
C SER A 90 -12.06 5.30 -15.74
N GLU A 91 -10.74 5.22 -15.58
CA GLU A 91 -10.01 3.98 -15.81
C GLU A 91 -10.41 2.88 -14.82
N LEU A 92 -10.17 1.63 -15.21
CA LEU A 92 -10.62 0.45 -14.48
C LEU A 92 -9.46 -0.29 -13.83
N THR A 93 -9.75 -0.91 -12.66
CA THR A 93 -8.79 -1.75 -11.94
C THR A 93 -9.35 -3.16 -11.70
N PRO A 94 -8.53 -4.20 -11.92
CA PRO A 94 -8.87 -5.59 -11.56
C PRO A 94 -8.48 -5.92 -10.13
N PHE A 95 -7.52 -5.16 -9.55
CA PHE A 95 -7.02 -5.36 -8.20
C PHE A 95 -6.42 -4.08 -7.63
N ALA A 96 -6.90 -3.67 -6.48
CA ALA A 96 -6.34 -2.58 -5.70
C ALA A 96 -6.74 -2.69 -4.23
N VAL A 97 -5.93 -2.13 -3.34
CA VAL A 97 -6.27 -1.88 -1.93
C VAL A 97 -6.05 -0.42 -1.59
N VAL A 98 -7.04 0.19 -0.92
CA VAL A 98 -6.96 1.59 -0.47
C VAL A 98 -7.48 1.74 0.96
N VAL A 99 -7.02 2.79 1.63
CA VAL A 99 -7.47 3.19 2.96
C VAL A 99 -7.56 4.72 3.05
N ALA A 100 -8.49 5.24 3.85
CA ALA A 100 -8.43 6.62 4.33
C ALA A 100 -7.28 6.72 5.33
N PHE A 101 -6.10 7.13 4.86
CA PHE A 101 -4.87 7.06 5.63
C PHE A 101 -4.84 8.07 6.78
N GLN A 102 -4.83 7.54 8.00
CA GLN A 102 -4.78 8.29 9.26
C GLN A 102 -3.80 7.59 10.20
N PRO A 103 -2.49 7.88 10.12
CA PRO A 103 -1.47 7.18 10.88
C PRO A 103 -1.65 7.38 12.38
N GLN A 104 -1.47 6.30 13.14
CA GLN A 104 -1.53 6.31 14.61
C GLN A 104 -0.14 6.30 15.24
N SER A 105 0.89 5.98 14.48
CA SER A 105 2.28 6.02 14.94
C SER A 105 3.24 6.44 13.85
N SER A 106 4.45 6.78 14.30
CA SER A 106 5.56 7.11 13.43
C SER A 106 6.86 6.55 13.98
N MET A 107 7.81 6.26 13.10
CA MET A 107 9.18 5.90 13.45
C MET A 107 10.18 6.57 12.50
N ALA A 108 11.36 6.88 13.02
CA ALA A 108 12.47 7.32 12.18
C ALA A 108 12.98 6.13 11.35
N VAL A 109 13.32 6.39 10.10
CA VAL A 109 14.03 5.45 9.22
C VAL A 109 15.47 5.92 9.13
N THR A 110 16.40 5.06 9.48
CA THR A 110 17.84 5.34 9.38
C THR A 110 18.40 4.89 8.06
N GLY A 111 19.41 5.59 7.56
CA GLY A 111 20.09 5.22 6.32
C GLY A 111 20.82 3.88 6.41
N GLY A 112 20.95 3.20 5.27
CA GLY A 112 21.68 1.94 5.12
C GLY A 112 20.87 0.67 5.42
N GLN A 113 19.57 0.75 5.70
CA GLN A 113 18.72 -0.44 5.90
C GLN A 113 18.31 -1.04 4.54
N SER A 114 18.35 -2.37 4.42
CA SER A 114 17.72 -3.09 3.30
C SER A 114 16.19 -3.08 3.42
N LEU A 115 15.48 -3.55 2.37
CA LEU A 115 14.03 -3.72 2.39
C LEU A 115 13.59 -4.63 3.54
N GLU A 116 14.26 -5.77 3.73
CA GLU A 116 13.95 -6.72 4.80
C GLU A 116 14.20 -6.13 6.21
N GLN A 117 15.22 -5.28 6.34
CA GLN A 117 15.50 -4.60 7.61
C GLN A 117 14.44 -3.53 7.91
N LEU A 118 13.98 -2.80 6.90
CA LEU A 118 12.87 -1.85 7.03
C LEU A 118 11.57 -2.58 7.39
N GLU A 119 11.24 -3.68 6.70
CA GLU A 119 10.08 -4.53 7.01
C GLU A 119 10.13 -5.03 8.46
N ALA A 120 11.29 -5.54 8.89
CA ALA A 120 11.47 -6.02 10.26
C ALA A 120 11.33 -4.89 11.31
N ALA A 121 11.80 -3.68 11.01
CA ALA A 121 11.64 -2.52 11.89
C ALA A 121 10.17 -2.09 12.00
N LEU A 122 9.41 -2.14 10.91
CA LEU A 122 7.97 -1.89 10.91
C LEU A 122 7.20 -2.97 11.67
N ASP A 123 7.57 -4.25 11.52
CA ASP A 123 6.95 -5.37 12.23
C ASP A 123 7.26 -5.37 13.74
N ALA A 124 8.34 -4.71 14.17
CA ALA A 124 8.70 -4.56 15.58
C ALA A 124 7.85 -3.51 16.32
N LEU A 125 7.03 -2.73 15.62
CA LEU A 125 6.10 -1.80 16.27
C LEU A 125 5.08 -2.59 17.14
N PRO A 126 4.57 -2.00 18.24
CA PRO A 126 3.75 -2.72 19.22
C PRO A 126 2.31 -2.97 18.74
N TYR A 127 2.16 -3.61 17.60
CA TYR A 127 0.89 -3.95 16.98
C TYR A 127 0.65 -5.47 16.92
N SER A 128 -0.59 -5.85 16.73
CA SER A 128 -0.94 -7.27 16.56
C SER A 128 -0.56 -7.77 15.16
N ALA A 129 0.26 -8.82 15.09
CA ALA A 129 0.62 -9.47 13.83
C ALA A 129 -0.60 -10.02 13.04
N ALA A 130 -1.77 -10.14 13.67
CA ALA A 130 -3.02 -10.57 13.05
C ALA A 130 -3.78 -9.44 12.34
N ARG A 131 -3.30 -8.18 12.43
CA ARG A 131 -3.92 -7.01 11.80
C ARG A 131 -3.31 -6.71 10.43
N ILE A 132 -4.04 -5.90 9.67
CA ILE A 132 -3.55 -5.28 8.44
C ILE A 132 -2.89 -3.96 8.81
N PHE A 133 -1.83 -3.57 8.10
CA PHE A 133 -1.19 -2.28 8.26
C PHE A 133 -1.05 -1.57 6.93
N ALA A 134 -1.14 -0.25 6.97
CA ALA A 134 -0.66 0.64 5.90
C ALA A 134 0.53 1.43 6.42
N ALA A 135 1.58 1.56 5.60
CA ALA A 135 2.77 2.33 5.92
C ALA A 135 3.12 3.31 4.79
N ARG A 136 3.30 4.57 5.15
CA ARG A 136 3.85 5.63 4.29
C ARG A 136 5.26 5.91 4.76
N VAL A 137 6.26 5.57 3.93
CA VAL A 137 7.67 5.83 4.25
C VAL A 137 8.19 6.91 3.33
N GLU A 138 8.50 8.06 3.90
CA GLU A 138 9.02 9.22 3.19
C GLU A 138 10.48 9.43 3.53
N GLY A 139 11.31 9.62 2.50
CA GLY A 139 12.73 9.87 2.72
C GLY A 139 13.56 9.78 1.46
N LYS A 140 14.86 9.75 1.68
CA LYS A 140 15.85 9.47 0.64
C LYS A 140 16.08 7.96 0.57
N PHE A 141 16.27 7.45 -0.64
CA PHE A 141 16.70 6.08 -0.91
C PHE A 141 18.05 6.14 -1.61
N GLN A 142 19.08 5.51 -1.01
CA GLN A 142 20.40 5.43 -1.62
C GLN A 142 20.33 4.64 -2.91
N THR A 143 19.60 3.52 -2.89
CA THR A 143 19.21 2.75 -4.07
C THR A 143 17.79 2.23 -3.89
N ILE A 144 17.05 2.11 -4.99
CA ILE A 144 15.77 1.41 -5.01
C ILE A 144 15.58 0.71 -6.35
N GLN A 145 15.23 -0.57 -6.31
CA GLN A 145 14.85 -1.35 -7.49
C GLN A 145 13.34 -1.41 -7.55
N ILE A 146 12.80 -0.95 -8.66
CA ILE A 146 11.37 -0.98 -8.98
C ILE A 146 11.14 -1.75 -10.26
N ARG A 147 9.97 -2.39 -10.37
CA ARG A 147 9.52 -3.06 -11.60
C ARG A 147 8.15 -2.56 -12.03
N SER A 148 7.83 -2.84 -13.29
CA SER A 148 6.50 -2.77 -13.85
C SER A 148 6.33 -3.77 -14.99
N GLU A 149 5.09 -4.14 -15.30
CA GLU A 149 4.72 -5.06 -16.37
C GLU A 149 4.03 -4.30 -17.51
N PRO A 150 4.21 -4.76 -18.78
CA PRO A 150 3.48 -4.23 -19.90
C PRO A 150 2.04 -4.73 -19.90
N LYS A 151 1.16 -3.95 -20.51
CA LYS A 151 -0.24 -4.34 -20.69
C LYS A 151 -0.39 -5.69 -21.37
N GLN A 152 -1.16 -6.57 -20.74
CA GLN A 152 -1.52 -7.87 -21.28
C GLN A 152 -2.83 -7.81 -22.05
N THR A 153 -2.97 -8.70 -23.02
CA THR A 153 -4.19 -8.89 -23.82
C THR A 153 -4.66 -10.34 -23.74
N PRO A 154 -5.98 -10.60 -23.85
CA PRO A 154 -6.50 -11.97 -23.84
C PRO A 154 -5.93 -12.82 -25.00
N PRO A 155 -5.74 -14.16 -24.80
CA PRO A 155 -6.01 -14.89 -23.58
C PRO A 155 -4.93 -14.60 -22.51
N TYR A 156 -5.37 -14.29 -21.28
CA TYR A 156 -4.47 -13.95 -20.20
C TYR A 156 -3.70 -15.16 -19.65
N ARG A 157 -2.41 -14.94 -19.39
CA ARG A 157 -1.53 -15.91 -18.74
C ARG A 157 -1.51 -15.67 -17.23
N PRO A 158 -1.15 -16.68 -16.41
CA PRO A 158 -0.88 -16.46 -15.00
C PRO A 158 0.19 -15.36 -14.76
N LEU A 159 0.01 -14.52 -13.73
CA LEU A 159 0.88 -13.38 -13.48
C LEU A 159 2.35 -13.77 -13.27
N VAL A 160 2.60 -14.94 -12.68
CA VAL A 160 3.96 -15.45 -12.50
C VAL A 160 4.70 -15.66 -13.82
N GLU A 161 3.98 -16.00 -14.87
CA GLU A 161 4.56 -16.17 -16.23
C GLU A 161 4.86 -14.81 -16.86
N VAL A 162 3.93 -13.85 -16.74
CA VAL A 162 4.12 -12.48 -17.22
C VAL A 162 5.35 -11.87 -16.57
N ILE A 163 5.44 -11.93 -15.25
CA ILE A 163 6.58 -11.37 -14.49
C ILE A 163 7.88 -12.02 -14.91
N LYS A 164 7.95 -13.34 -15.03
CA LYS A 164 9.19 -14.05 -15.44
C LYS A 164 9.71 -13.62 -16.80
N THR A 165 8.84 -13.22 -17.72
CA THR A 165 9.22 -13.01 -19.12
C THR A 165 9.16 -11.56 -19.56
N GLU A 166 8.38 -10.69 -18.90
CA GLU A 166 8.02 -9.38 -19.46
C GLU A 166 8.23 -8.20 -18.49
N GLN A 167 8.43 -8.46 -17.20
CA GLN A 167 8.71 -7.34 -16.28
C GLN A 167 9.96 -6.56 -16.69
N VAL A 168 9.92 -5.26 -16.50
CA VAL A 168 11.08 -4.39 -16.66
C VAL A 168 11.48 -3.83 -15.30
N VAL A 169 12.76 -4.00 -14.95
CA VAL A 169 13.32 -3.56 -13.67
C VAL A 169 14.19 -2.33 -13.88
N HIS A 170 13.95 -1.30 -13.09
CA HIS A 170 14.76 -0.08 -13.04
C HIS A 170 15.42 0.04 -11.66
N THR A 171 16.67 0.50 -11.66
CA THR A 171 17.39 0.86 -10.44
C THR A 171 17.55 2.38 -10.41
N LEU A 172 17.06 3.02 -9.36
CA LEU A 172 17.24 4.44 -9.10
C LEU A 172 18.24 4.61 -7.96
N SER A 173 19.08 5.63 -8.03
CA SER A 173 20.07 5.96 -7.00
C SER A 173 19.84 7.39 -6.49
N ASP A 174 20.10 7.60 -5.20
CA ASP A 174 20.03 8.92 -4.55
C ASP A 174 18.69 9.63 -4.77
N VAL A 175 17.58 8.89 -4.77
CA VAL A 175 16.24 9.41 -5.08
C VAL A 175 15.46 9.71 -3.80
N GLN A 176 14.74 10.83 -3.78
CA GLN A 176 13.71 11.11 -2.77
C GLN A 176 12.36 10.60 -3.24
N GLY A 177 11.55 10.09 -2.31
CA GLY A 177 10.22 9.61 -2.64
C GLY A 177 9.46 9.05 -1.45
N THR A 178 8.36 8.39 -1.78
CA THR A 178 7.44 7.79 -0.83
C THR A 178 7.23 6.32 -1.18
N LEU A 179 7.37 5.44 -0.19
CA LEU A 179 6.83 4.08 -0.27
C LEU A 179 5.38 4.08 0.19
N ILE A 180 4.54 3.43 -0.57
CA ILE A 180 3.16 3.11 -0.25
C ILE A 180 3.11 1.62 0.05
N GLY A 181 2.93 1.25 1.32
CA GLY A 181 3.02 -0.13 1.77
C GLY A 181 1.75 -0.62 2.43
N PHE A 182 1.43 -1.89 2.19
CA PHE A 182 0.44 -2.64 2.94
C PHE A 182 1.06 -3.94 3.45
N ARG A 183 0.70 -4.32 4.66
CA ARG A 183 1.05 -5.61 5.24
C ARG A 183 -0.21 -6.37 5.59
N PHE A 184 -0.32 -7.59 5.09
CA PHE A 184 -1.42 -8.49 5.43
C PHE A 184 -0.92 -9.65 6.29
N PRO A 185 -1.75 -10.15 7.24
CA PRO A 185 -1.41 -11.33 8.02
C PRO A 185 -1.42 -12.59 7.14
N VAL A 186 -0.63 -13.58 7.51
CA VAL A 186 -0.54 -14.87 6.79
C VAL A 186 -1.93 -15.53 6.62
N ALA A 187 -2.83 -15.34 7.58
CA ALA A 187 -4.21 -15.85 7.49
C ALA A 187 -5.02 -15.27 6.31
N ALA A 188 -4.61 -14.14 5.75
CA ALA A 188 -5.24 -13.49 4.60
C ALA A 188 -4.47 -13.68 3.28
N SER A 189 -3.57 -14.66 3.19
CA SER A 189 -2.64 -14.86 2.06
C SER A 189 -3.30 -15.15 0.70
N SER A 190 -4.55 -15.61 0.67
CA SER A 190 -5.33 -15.75 -0.57
C SER A 190 -6.05 -14.46 -0.98
N VAL A 191 -6.20 -13.55 -0.04
CA VAL A 191 -6.90 -12.26 -0.22
C VAL A 191 -5.94 -11.20 -0.73
N ASN A 192 -4.76 -11.09 -0.09
CA ASN A 192 -3.71 -10.17 -0.48
C ASN A 192 -2.33 -10.78 -0.16
N VAL A 193 -1.26 -10.11 -0.57
CA VAL A 193 0.12 -10.53 -0.29
C VAL A 193 0.36 -10.60 1.21
N ALA A 194 0.78 -11.77 1.72
CA ALA A 194 1.14 -11.94 3.12
C ALA A 194 2.54 -11.33 3.39
N GLY A 195 2.65 -10.52 4.42
CA GLY A 195 3.81 -9.69 4.69
C GLY A 195 3.67 -8.31 4.05
N TRP A 196 4.77 -7.58 3.96
CA TRP A 196 4.80 -6.25 3.35
C TRP A 196 4.83 -6.32 1.83
N HIS A 197 4.10 -5.41 1.21
CA HIS A 197 4.04 -5.15 -0.22
C HIS A 197 4.16 -3.64 -0.42
N PHE A 198 5.16 -3.19 -1.17
CA PHE A 198 5.45 -1.77 -1.37
C PHE A 198 5.45 -1.38 -2.84
N HIS A 199 4.82 -0.23 -3.12
CA HIS A 199 5.05 0.55 -4.33
C HIS A 199 5.80 1.84 -3.99
N PHE A 200 6.55 2.36 -4.95
CA PHE A 200 7.35 3.57 -4.82
C PHE A 200 6.85 4.66 -5.75
N LEU A 201 6.86 5.90 -5.28
CA LEU A 201 6.67 7.11 -6.10
C LEU A 201 7.74 8.14 -5.73
N SER A 202 8.51 8.60 -6.72
CA SER A 202 9.51 9.65 -6.52
C SER A 202 8.86 10.98 -6.11
N ALA A 203 9.61 11.85 -5.44
CA ALA A 203 9.10 13.11 -4.91
C ALA A 203 8.60 14.06 -6.03
N ASP A 204 9.25 14.02 -7.20
CA ASP A 204 8.84 14.76 -8.41
C ASP A 204 7.65 14.14 -9.14
N LYS A 205 7.16 12.96 -8.69
CA LYS A 205 6.05 12.20 -9.29
C LYS A 205 6.33 11.67 -10.70
N MET A 206 7.60 11.61 -11.10
CA MET A 206 8.00 11.20 -12.45
C MET A 206 8.39 9.72 -12.55
N ARG A 207 8.74 9.08 -11.42
CA ARG A 207 9.23 7.69 -11.37
C ARG A 207 8.43 6.87 -10.36
N GLY A 208 8.14 5.62 -10.68
CA GLY A 208 7.42 4.72 -9.78
C GLY A 208 7.47 3.26 -10.19
N GLY A 209 6.93 2.39 -9.34
CA GLY A 209 6.83 0.95 -9.59
C GLY A 209 6.68 0.13 -8.32
N HIS A 210 6.52 -1.18 -8.50
CA HIS A 210 6.56 -2.17 -7.43
C HIS A 210 8.00 -2.33 -6.90
N VAL A 211 8.18 -2.34 -5.60
CA VAL A 211 9.50 -2.35 -4.96
C VAL A 211 10.02 -3.78 -4.82
N LEU A 212 11.20 -4.03 -5.36
CA LEU A 212 11.89 -5.33 -5.27
C LEU A 212 12.98 -5.34 -4.19
N ALA A 213 13.74 -4.25 -4.11
CA ALA A 213 14.83 -4.08 -3.17
C ALA A 213 15.09 -2.59 -2.95
N LEU A 214 15.70 -2.24 -1.84
CA LEU A 214 16.14 -0.87 -1.57
C LEU A 214 17.29 -0.84 -0.55
N THR A 215 17.95 0.32 -0.52
CA THR A 215 18.78 0.75 0.61
C THR A 215 18.27 2.14 1.02
N THR A 216 17.84 2.26 2.27
CA THR A 216 17.28 3.51 2.80
C THR A 216 18.37 4.59 2.91
N GLY A 217 18.01 5.86 2.73
CA GLY A 217 18.59 7.01 3.39
C GLY A 217 17.80 7.32 4.66
N ASP A 218 18.00 8.51 5.24
CA ASP A 218 17.21 8.95 6.38
C ASP A 218 15.80 9.34 5.94
N GLY A 219 14.82 9.06 6.81
CA GLY A 219 13.42 9.30 6.53
C GLY A 219 12.50 9.09 7.72
N GLN A 220 11.22 9.00 7.45
CA GLN A 220 10.17 8.73 8.44
C GLN A 220 9.17 7.73 7.87
N ALA A 221 8.76 6.80 8.70
CA ALA A 221 7.61 5.93 8.43
C ALA A 221 6.42 6.38 9.31
N LEU A 222 5.27 6.53 8.67
CA LEU A 222 3.97 6.74 9.30
C LEU A 222 3.17 5.45 9.13
N VAL A 223 2.58 4.93 10.21
CA VAL A 223 1.91 3.61 10.20
C VAL A 223 0.50 3.71 10.72
N GLN A 224 -0.41 3.04 10.03
CA GLN A 224 -1.81 2.88 10.40
C GLN A 224 -2.15 1.40 10.57
N GLU A 225 -2.72 1.04 11.73
CA GLU A 225 -3.37 -0.25 11.93
C GLU A 225 -4.78 -0.23 11.33
N ILE A 226 -5.17 -1.33 10.67
CA ILE A 226 -6.44 -1.50 9.98
C ILE A 226 -7.12 -2.75 10.55
N SER A 227 -8.34 -2.60 11.08
CA SER A 227 -9.09 -3.68 11.71
C SER A 227 -10.07 -4.38 10.78
N ASP A 228 -10.55 -3.66 9.76
CA ASP A 228 -11.62 -4.14 8.89
C ASP A 228 -11.20 -4.10 7.42
N LEU A 229 -11.65 -5.10 6.67
CA LEU A 229 -11.40 -5.20 5.23
C LEU A 229 -12.73 -5.44 4.51
N ARG A 230 -13.09 -4.50 3.63
CA ARG A 230 -14.20 -4.64 2.72
C ARG A 230 -13.69 -5.02 1.33
N ILE A 231 -14.23 -6.10 0.76
CA ILE A 231 -13.82 -6.58 -0.56
C ILE A 231 -15.01 -6.52 -1.52
N THR A 232 -14.78 -5.98 -2.71
CA THR A 232 -15.71 -6.08 -3.84
C THR A 232 -15.17 -7.12 -4.81
N PHE A 233 -15.94 -8.20 -5.02
CA PHE A 233 -15.59 -9.22 -5.99
C PHE A 233 -16.06 -8.83 -7.40
N PRO A 234 -15.27 -9.07 -8.44
CA PRO A 234 -15.69 -8.85 -9.82
C PRO A 234 -16.82 -9.80 -10.18
N ALA A 235 -17.70 -9.38 -11.10
CA ALA A 235 -18.83 -10.20 -11.58
C ALA A 235 -18.39 -11.41 -12.40
N SER A 236 -17.18 -11.38 -12.95
CA SER A 236 -16.54 -12.47 -13.73
C SER A 236 -15.05 -12.54 -13.42
N GLY A 237 -14.45 -13.68 -13.59
CA GLY A 237 -13.02 -13.89 -13.38
C GLY A 237 -12.68 -15.37 -13.30
N PRO A 238 -11.39 -15.73 -13.37
CA PRO A 238 -10.97 -17.11 -13.23
C PRO A 238 -11.28 -17.64 -11.83
N ALA A 239 -11.76 -18.86 -11.74
CA ALA A 239 -11.78 -19.61 -10.49
C ALA A 239 -10.33 -19.98 -10.16
N SER A 240 -9.68 -19.24 -9.26
CA SER A 240 -8.27 -19.43 -8.96
C SER A 240 -8.04 -20.21 -7.68
N SER A 241 -6.98 -21.04 -7.72
CA SER A 241 -6.39 -21.70 -6.57
C SER A 241 -4.89 -21.38 -6.42
N ALA A 242 -4.49 -20.11 -6.62
CA ALA A 242 -3.10 -19.73 -6.44
C ALA A 242 -2.64 -20.04 -5.00
N SER A 243 -1.48 -20.70 -4.87
CA SER A 243 -0.92 -21.02 -3.56
C SER A 243 -0.25 -19.82 -2.91
N PRO A 244 -0.16 -19.77 -1.57
CA PRO A 244 0.58 -18.71 -0.87
C PRO A 244 2.05 -18.61 -1.30
N GLU A 245 2.67 -19.74 -1.67
CA GLU A 245 4.04 -19.79 -2.17
C GLU A 245 4.19 -19.08 -3.52
N SER A 246 3.20 -19.24 -4.42
CA SER A 246 3.18 -18.54 -5.72
C SER A 246 3.08 -17.03 -5.53
N ILE A 247 2.28 -16.57 -4.56
CA ILE A 247 2.15 -15.15 -4.24
C ILE A 247 3.48 -14.56 -3.81
N LYS A 248 4.15 -15.20 -2.83
CA LYS A 248 5.45 -14.75 -2.33
C LYS A 248 6.55 -14.79 -3.39
N ALA A 249 6.50 -15.77 -4.30
CA ALA A 249 7.44 -15.88 -5.41
C ALA A 249 7.31 -14.72 -6.41
N VAL A 250 6.08 -14.24 -6.65
CA VAL A 250 5.80 -13.10 -7.53
C VAL A 250 6.33 -11.81 -6.96
N GLU A 251 6.16 -11.56 -5.66
CA GLU A 251 6.57 -10.32 -4.99
C GLU A 251 8.07 -10.04 -5.12
N ARG A 252 8.90 -11.08 -5.05
CA ARG A 252 10.36 -10.96 -5.07
C ARG A 252 11.01 -11.35 -6.39
N ALA A 253 10.20 -11.69 -7.41
CA ALA A 253 10.74 -12.08 -8.71
C ALA A 253 11.44 -10.88 -9.38
N GLY A 254 12.74 -11.03 -9.67
CA GLY A 254 13.55 -10.00 -10.32
C GLY A 254 14.42 -9.16 -9.38
N ALA A 255 14.32 -9.32 -8.06
CA ALA A 255 15.29 -8.74 -7.14
C ALA A 255 16.69 -9.28 -7.46
N LYS A 256 17.61 -8.40 -7.84
CA LYS A 256 19.03 -8.77 -7.96
C LYS A 256 19.62 -8.73 -6.56
N SER A 257 20.27 -9.84 -6.13
CA SER A 257 21.13 -9.81 -4.95
C SER A 257 22.17 -8.70 -5.16
N SER A 258 22.26 -7.77 -4.23
CA SER A 258 23.39 -6.84 -4.15
C SER A 258 24.62 -7.67 -3.76
N GLU A 259 25.45 -8.04 -4.73
CA GLU A 259 26.82 -8.44 -4.49
C GLU A 259 27.67 -7.23 -4.16
#